data_880eb38da751b2d5784eaca5136c866d
#
_entry.id   880eb38da751b2d5784eaca5136c866d
#
_cell.length_a   1.000
_cell.length_b   1.000
_cell.length_c   1.000
_cell.angle_alpha   90.00
_cell.angle_beta   90.00
_cell.angle_gamma   90.00
#
_symmetry.space_group_name_H-M   'P 1'
#
loop_
_entity.id
_entity.type
_entity.pdbx_description
1 polymer ?
#
loop_
_entity_poly.entity_id
_entity_poly.type
_entity_poly.pdbx_seq_one_letter_code
_entity_poly.pdbx_strand_id
1 'polypeptide(L)'
;MGNEKDFQQYLLDNENNPEADIILKKILEDVPSENAMLAEEGFKEFALRTGLKRRSFFRAVRRTAISVAASLFLPLLAISIWGLRKASDANTPWAQVNTTFSETRELSLPDGTKVQLRPCSQIIYPEKFFGRTRKVLLTGEAFLDVAKDARRKFVVSAGDMDITVHGTRFNVSSFPGNEEDEVALLEGSVEMSLRGRGGSVFLSPGELVKYDKQSGTVERRSFATNYYEDVLRAGGLQFNNERLADIAASLTRQFNVNVVVADESLASERYFASFINGEGLDDILAALNTGGHFRINKKNSIIYLSK
;
A
#
# COMPACT_ATOMS: atom_id res chain seq x y z
N MET A 1 23.44 58.08 -60.17
CA MET A 1 23.98 56.71 -60.25
C MET A 1 24.84 56.29 -59.03
N GLY A 2 25.11 57.16 -58.04
CA GLY A 2 25.86 56.83 -56.83
C GLY A 2 25.04 56.20 -55.70
N ASN A 3 23.81 56.64 -55.52
CA ASN A 3 22.99 56.29 -54.37
C ASN A 3 22.39 54.86 -54.33
N GLU A 4 22.30 54.24 -55.47
CA GLU A 4 21.60 52.94 -55.60
C GLU A 4 22.49 51.75 -55.15
N LYS A 5 23.78 51.85 -55.43
CA LYS A 5 24.78 50.86 -55.03
C LYS A 5 25.05 50.92 -53.50
N ASP A 6 25.09 52.11 -52.92
CA ASP A 6 25.34 52.29 -51.49
C ASP A 6 24.15 51.87 -50.71
N PHE A 7 22.92 52.02 -51.14
CA PHE A 7 21.72 51.53 -50.50
C PHE A 7 21.58 50.00 -50.55
N GLN A 8 21.98 49.40 -51.73
CA GLN A 8 22.00 47.95 -51.84
C GLN A 8 23.04 47.33 -50.93
N GLN A 9 24.22 47.95 -50.79
CA GLN A 9 25.26 47.50 -49.88
C GLN A 9 24.82 47.62 -48.40
N TYR A 10 24.13 48.72 -48.04
CA TYR A 10 23.59 48.94 -46.68
C TYR A 10 22.53 47.90 -46.29
N LEU A 11 21.66 47.48 -47.23
CA LEU A 11 20.66 46.46 -46.99
C LEU A 11 21.28 45.07 -46.83
N LEU A 12 22.34 44.76 -47.57
CA LEU A 12 23.05 43.49 -47.44
C LEU A 12 23.84 43.39 -46.10
N ASP A 13 24.44 44.49 -45.66
CA ASP A 13 25.21 44.53 -44.41
C ASP A 13 24.31 44.52 -43.15
N ASN A 14 23.01 44.79 -43.32
CA ASN A 14 22.03 44.86 -42.21
C ASN A 14 20.90 43.82 -42.34
N GLU A 15 21.12 42.73 -43.06
CA GLU A 15 20.11 41.69 -43.37
C GLU A 15 19.42 41.09 -42.15
N ASN A 16 20.02 41.19 -40.95
CA ASN A 16 19.50 40.64 -39.69
C ASN A 16 19.23 41.73 -38.63
N ASN A 17 19.15 42.99 -38.98
CA ASN A 17 18.92 44.08 -38.02
C ASN A 17 17.43 44.42 -37.98
N PRO A 18 16.75 44.21 -36.83
CA PRO A 18 15.32 44.54 -36.68
C PRO A 18 14.99 46.02 -36.84
N GLU A 19 15.98 46.93 -36.65
CA GLU A 19 15.80 48.36 -36.89
C GLU A 19 15.71 48.69 -38.37
N ALA A 20 16.41 47.93 -39.25
CA ALA A 20 16.33 48.10 -40.70
C ALA A 20 14.94 47.77 -41.25
N ASP A 21 14.26 46.78 -40.68
CA ASP A 21 12.87 46.39 -41.01
C ASP A 21 11.87 47.49 -40.64
N ILE A 22 12.09 48.18 -39.53
CA ILE A 22 11.24 49.31 -39.06
C ILE A 22 11.43 50.54 -39.97
N ILE A 23 12.66 50.83 -40.35
CA ILE A 23 12.98 51.93 -41.25
C ILE A 23 12.41 51.69 -42.66
N LEU A 24 12.53 50.48 -43.17
CA LEU A 24 11.98 50.06 -44.46
C LEU A 24 10.44 50.20 -44.49
N LYS A 25 9.78 49.79 -43.41
CA LYS A 25 8.34 49.89 -43.26
C LYS A 25 7.87 51.34 -43.22
N LYS A 26 8.60 52.22 -42.56
CA LYS A 26 8.30 53.64 -42.46
C LYS A 26 8.50 54.38 -43.82
N ILE A 27 9.54 54.02 -44.58
CA ILE A 27 9.78 54.54 -45.94
C ILE A 27 8.67 54.07 -46.91
N LEU A 28 8.15 52.85 -46.78
CA LEU A 28 7.05 52.34 -47.57
C LEU A 28 5.69 52.95 -47.24
N GLU A 29 5.48 53.37 -45.99
CA GLU A 29 4.26 54.09 -45.55
C GLU A 29 4.20 55.53 -46.04
N ASP A 30 5.36 56.17 -46.33
CA ASP A 30 5.46 57.57 -46.81
C ASP A 30 5.43 57.67 -48.35
N VAL A 31 5.28 56.56 -49.08
CA VAL A 31 5.18 56.56 -50.55
C VAL A 31 3.76 56.94 -51.02
N PRO A 32 3.58 58.01 -51.90
CA PRO A 32 2.25 58.36 -52.37
C PRO A 32 1.55 57.17 -53.05
N SER A 33 0.25 57.05 -52.92
CA SER A 33 -0.57 55.90 -53.35
C SER A 33 -0.52 55.59 -54.84
N GLU A 34 -0.20 56.56 -55.67
CA GLU A 34 -0.01 56.36 -57.16
C GLU A 34 1.20 55.51 -57.48
N ASN A 35 2.22 55.45 -56.66
CA ASN A 35 3.44 54.65 -56.83
C ASN A 35 3.50 53.37 -56.02
N ALA A 36 2.51 53.08 -55.22
CA ALA A 36 2.49 51.91 -54.34
C ALA A 36 2.52 50.59 -55.14
N MET A 37 1.82 50.52 -56.28
CA MET A 37 1.84 49.33 -57.10
C MET A 37 3.22 49.09 -57.74
N LEU A 38 3.92 50.14 -58.22
CA LEU A 38 5.25 50.03 -58.75
C LEU A 38 6.30 49.65 -57.69
N ALA A 39 6.14 50.18 -56.49
CA ALA A 39 6.97 49.82 -55.34
C ALA A 39 6.79 48.36 -54.95
N GLU A 40 5.56 47.86 -54.99
CA GLU A 40 5.23 46.47 -54.62
C GLU A 40 5.74 45.47 -55.70
N GLU A 41 5.67 45.80 -56.94
CA GLU A 41 6.26 45.03 -58.08
C GLU A 41 7.79 45.02 -57.94
N GLY A 42 8.41 46.18 -57.75
CA GLY A 42 9.85 46.31 -57.58
C GLY A 42 10.36 45.51 -56.36
N PHE A 43 9.61 45.52 -55.28
CA PHE A 43 9.92 44.73 -54.08
C PHE A 43 9.77 43.22 -54.32
N LYS A 44 8.76 42.80 -55.09
CA LYS A 44 8.59 41.38 -55.50
C LYS A 44 9.75 40.89 -56.37
N GLU A 45 10.17 41.72 -57.30
CA GLU A 45 11.30 41.42 -58.20
C GLU A 45 12.63 41.39 -57.45
N PHE A 46 12.85 42.30 -56.52
CA PHE A 46 13.99 42.32 -55.58
C PHE A 46 14.03 41.11 -54.70
N ALA A 47 12.90 40.73 -54.08
CA ALA A 47 12.78 39.55 -53.22
C ALA A 47 13.03 38.22 -53.98
N LEU A 48 12.65 38.16 -55.26
CA LEU A 48 12.95 37.04 -56.16
C LEU A 48 14.44 36.94 -56.52
N ARG A 49 15.09 38.11 -56.78
CA ARG A 49 16.53 38.18 -57.16
C ARG A 49 17.45 37.90 -55.97
N THR A 50 17.09 38.33 -54.77
CA THR A 50 17.89 38.17 -53.54
C THR A 50 17.65 36.83 -52.81
N GLY A 51 16.69 36.01 -53.24
CA GLY A 51 16.42 34.69 -52.67
C GLY A 51 15.92 34.71 -51.25
N LEU A 52 15.42 35.87 -50.78
CA LEU A 52 14.87 36.05 -49.42
C LEU A 52 13.66 35.14 -49.19
N LYS A 53 13.92 33.92 -48.76
CA LYS A 53 12.89 32.94 -48.39
C LYS A 53 12.29 33.29 -47.01
N ARG A 54 11.47 34.33 -46.91
CA ARG A 54 10.75 34.72 -45.71
C ARG A 54 9.92 33.59 -45.08
N ARG A 55 9.61 32.53 -45.83
CA ARG A 55 8.79 31.40 -45.40
C ARG A 55 9.53 30.30 -44.58
N SER A 56 10.87 30.23 -44.64
CA SER A 56 11.63 29.18 -43.97
C SER A 56 11.93 29.53 -42.52
N PHE A 57 12.21 30.79 -42.20
CA PHE A 57 12.55 31.25 -40.84
C PHE A 57 11.37 31.09 -39.86
N PHE A 58 10.18 31.55 -40.23
CA PHE A 58 8.98 31.40 -39.35
C PHE A 58 8.59 29.93 -39.12
N ARG A 59 8.87 29.03 -40.08
CA ARG A 59 8.63 27.59 -39.87
C ARG A 59 9.67 26.97 -38.96
N ALA A 60 10.93 27.38 -39.05
CA ALA A 60 11.99 26.93 -38.18
C ALA A 60 11.75 27.41 -36.70
N VAL A 61 11.51 28.71 -36.54
CA VAL A 61 11.21 29.31 -35.21
C VAL A 61 9.95 28.68 -34.57
N ARG A 62 8.89 28.43 -35.39
CA ARG A 62 7.69 27.76 -34.87
C ARG A 62 7.94 26.32 -34.45
N ARG A 63 8.79 25.58 -35.20
CA ARG A 63 9.16 24.19 -34.84
C ARG A 63 10.01 24.14 -33.58
N THR A 64 11.00 25.03 -33.43
CA THR A 64 11.83 25.11 -32.23
C THR A 64 11.05 25.59 -31.02
N ALA A 65 10.17 26.58 -31.17
CA ALA A 65 9.29 27.03 -30.08
C ALA A 65 8.34 25.92 -29.60
N ILE A 66 7.76 25.14 -30.54
CA ILE A 66 6.90 24.00 -30.19
C ILE A 66 7.71 22.90 -29.49
N SER A 67 8.93 22.59 -29.97
CA SER A 67 9.76 21.55 -29.32
C SER A 67 10.22 21.95 -27.92
N VAL A 68 10.60 23.23 -27.72
CA VAL A 68 10.96 23.76 -26.40
C VAL A 68 9.74 23.80 -25.47
N ALA A 69 8.59 24.25 -25.96
CA ALA A 69 7.35 24.22 -25.18
C ALA A 69 6.95 22.79 -24.78
N ALA A 70 7.05 21.82 -25.69
CA ALA A 70 6.75 20.43 -25.43
C ALA A 70 7.75 19.81 -24.44
N SER A 71 9.03 20.13 -24.53
CA SER A 71 10.07 19.64 -23.63
C SER A 71 9.90 20.11 -22.18
N LEU A 72 9.30 21.29 -21.97
CA LEU A 72 8.98 21.82 -20.65
C LEU A 72 7.59 21.38 -20.16
N PHE A 73 6.61 21.32 -21.06
CA PHE A 73 5.24 21.00 -20.72
C PHE A 73 5.05 19.55 -20.31
N LEU A 74 5.69 18.58 -21.01
CA LEU A 74 5.56 17.16 -20.70
C LEU A 74 6.08 16.79 -19.30
N PRO A 75 7.26 17.23 -18.84
CA PRO A 75 7.72 16.95 -17.49
C PRO A 75 6.85 17.66 -16.44
N LEU A 76 6.38 18.89 -16.66
CA LEU A 76 5.46 19.58 -15.77
C LEU A 76 4.12 18.84 -15.65
N LEU A 77 3.58 18.37 -16.77
CA LEU A 77 2.37 17.54 -16.79
C LEU A 77 2.59 16.22 -16.03
N ALA A 78 3.72 15.56 -16.23
CA ALA A 78 4.08 14.34 -15.52
C ALA A 78 4.20 14.57 -14.02
N ILE A 79 4.85 15.66 -13.57
CA ILE A 79 4.97 16.06 -12.17
C ILE A 79 3.58 16.38 -11.58
N SER A 80 2.73 17.09 -12.32
CA SER A 80 1.36 17.40 -11.90
C SER A 80 0.51 16.16 -11.72
N ILE A 81 0.55 15.23 -12.68
CA ILE A 81 -0.15 13.94 -12.59
C ILE A 81 0.39 13.10 -11.43
N TRP A 82 1.71 13.08 -11.24
CA TRP A 82 2.34 12.37 -10.12
C TRP A 82 1.95 13.00 -8.77
N GLY A 83 1.96 14.33 -8.68
CA GLY A 83 1.52 15.07 -7.49
C GLY A 83 0.05 14.85 -7.14
N LEU A 84 -0.84 14.88 -8.14
CA LEU A 84 -2.27 14.59 -7.96
C LEU A 84 -2.51 13.15 -7.48
N ARG A 85 -1.79 12.15 -8.05
CA ARG A 85 -1.86 10.76 -7.58
C ARG A 85 -1.40 10.63 -6.14
N LYS A 86 -0.27 11.23 -5.79
CA LYS A 86 0.26 11.19 -4.43
C LYS A 86 -0.65 11.91 -3.40
N ALA A 87 -1.28 13.01 -3.78
CA ALA A 87 -2.26 13.71 -2.96
C ALA A 87 -3.54 12.89 -2.75
N SER A 88 -3.96 12.12 -3.76
CA SER A 88 -5.11 11.20 -3.67
C SER A 88 -4.84 10.07 -2.68
N ASP A 89 -3.62 9.51 -2.68
CA ASP A 89 -3.20 8.46 -1.74
C ASP A 89 -3.20 8.97 -0.28
N ALA A 90 -2.76 10.22 -0.06
CA ALA A 90 -2.66 10.82 1.27
C ALA A 90 -4.02 11.18 1.89
N ASN A 91 -5.06 11.34 1.08
CA ASN A 91 -6.39 11.82 1.52
C ASN A 91 -7.45 10.72 1.54
N THR A 92 -7.04 9.43 1.48
CA THR A 92 -7.98 8.31 1.54
C THR A 92 -8.47 8.13 2.98
N PRO A 93 -9.78 8.13 3.24
CA PRO A 93 -10.30 7.80 4.55
C PRO A 93 -9.99 6.34 4.92
N TRP A 94 -9.76 6.13 6.20
CA TRP A 94 -9.52 4.80 6.76
C TRP A 94 -10.77 4.32 7.48
N ALA A 95 -11.17 3.10 7.21
CA ALA A 95 -12.21 2.40 7.94
C ALA A 95 -11.59 1.58 9.07
N GLN A 96 -12.32 1.49 10.19
CA GLN A 96 -11.95 0.69 11.34
C GLN A 96 -13.09 -0.24 11.68
N VAL A 97 -12.79 -1.52 11.86
CA VAL A 97 -13.74 -2.54 12.32
C VAL A 97 -13.17 -3.19 13.57
N ASN A 98 -13.99 -3.26 14.60
CA ASN A 98 -13.67 -3.88 15.88
C ASN A 98 -14.63 -5.02 16.17
N THR A 99 -14.19 -5.99 16.92
CA THR A 99 -15.00 -7.04 17.53
C THR A 99 -14.91 -6.95 19.06
N THR A 100 -16.00 -7.28 19.72
CA THR A 100 -16.08 -7.40 21.18
C THR A 100 -15.81 -8.83 21.65
N PHE A 101 -15.93 -9.10 22.91
CA PHE A 101 -15.88 -10.46 23.47
C PHE A 101 -16.92 -11.36 22.79
N SER A 102 -16.56 -12.61 22.56
CA SER A 102 -17.41 -13.62 21.92
C SER A 102 -17.89 -13.27 20.51
N GLU A 103 -17.47 -12.15 19.94
CA GLU A 103 -17.88 -11.68 18.62
C GLU A 103 -16.86 -12.07 17.57
N THR A 104 -17.30 -12.80 16.54
CA THR A 104 -16.53 -12.99 15.31
C THR A 104 -17.26 -12.24 14.19
N ARG A 105 -16.52 -11.50 13.36
CA ARG A 105 -17.09 -10.72 12.26
C ARG A 105 -16.40 -11.05 10.94
N GLU A 106 -17.22 -11.33 9.93
CA GLU A 106 -16.75 -11.45 8.55
C GLU A 106 -16.92 -10.11 7.82
N LEU A 107 -15.90 -9.73 7.06
CA LEU A 107 -15.93 -8.53 6.23
C LEU A 107 -15.19 -8.76 4.93
N SER A 108 -15.54 -7.98 3.91
CA SER A 108 -14.83 -7.94 2.64
C SER A 108 -14.16 -6.58 2.47
N LEU A 109 -12.86 -6.59 2.19
CA LEU A 109 -12.09 -5.40 1.92
C LEU A 109 -12.34 -4.88 0.49
N PRO A 110 -11.96 -3.63 0.17
CA PRO A 110 -12.20 -3.02 -1.14
C PRO A 110 -11.55 -3.73 -2.33
N ASP A 111 -10.57 -4.59 -2.11
CA ASP A 111 -9.89 -5.40 -3.13
C ASP A 111 -10.51 -6.80 -3.31
N GLY A 112 -11.58 -7.11 -2.55
CA GLY A 112 -12.23 -8.42 -2.53
C GLY A 112 -11.61 -9.43 -1.56
N THR A 113 -10.60 -9.05 -0.79
CA THR A 113 -10.04 -9.85 0.31
C THR A 113 -11.12 -10.10 1.36
N LYS A 114 -11.28 -11.36 1.78
CA LYS A 114 -12.18 -11.74 2.88
C LYS A 114 -11.40 -11.83 4.17
N VAL A 115 -11.95 -11.29 5.23
CA VAL A 115 -11.37 -11.28 6.57
C VAL A 115 -12.41 -11.81 7.56
N GLN A 116 -12.02 -12.81 8.34
CA GLN A 116 -12.75 -13.25 9.52
C GLN A 116 -12.01 -12.72 10.74
N LEU A 117 -12.57 -11.69 11.36
CA LEU A 117 -12.00 -11.01 12.53
C LEU A 117 -12.48 -11.72 13.79
N ARG A 118 -11.56 -12.22 14.62
CA ARG A 118 -11.82 -13.01 15.83
C ARG A 118 -12.20 -12.09 17.01
N PRO A 119 -12.65 -12.65 18.15
CA PRO A 119 -13.03 -11.84 19.31
C PRO A 119 -11.93 -10.90 19.82
N CYS A 120 -12.32 -9.71 20.28
CA CYS A 120 -11.45 -8.67 20.81
C CYS A 120 -10.35 -8.22 19.83
N SER A 121 -10.65 -8.17 18.55
CA SER A 121 -9.71 -7.82 17.48
C SER A 121 -10.14 -6.56 16.75
N GLN A 122 -9.18 -5.92 16.09
CA GLN A 122 -9.37 -4.69 15.33
C GLN A 122 -8.62 -4.79 14.02
N ILE A 123 -9.29 -4.40 12.93
CA ILE A 123 -8.64 -4.18 11.64
C ILE A 123 -8.90 -2.76 11.16
N ILE A 124 -7.83 -2.10 10.68
CA ILE A 124 -7.89 -0.75 10.09
C ILE A 124 -7.37 -0.85 8.66
N TYR A 125 -8.14 -0.35 7.71
CA TYR A 125 -7.82 -0.42 6.28
C TYR A 125 -8.32 0.83 5.53
N PRO A 126 -7.69 1.23 4.42
CA PRO A 126 -8.17 2.35 3.62
C PRO A 126 -9.43 1.97 2.83
N GLU A 127 -10.38 2.88 2.66
CA GLU A 127 -11.59 2.65 1.86
C GLU A 127 -11.29 2.33 0.39
N LYS A 128 -10.07 2.69 -0.09
CA LYS A 128 -9.54 2.28 -1.40
C LYS A 128 -8.05 2.03 -1.29
N PHE A 129 -7.57 0.94 -1.90
CA PHE A 129 -6.15 0.67 -2.02
C PHE A 129 -5.57 1.37 -3.25
N PHE A 130 -4.67 2.33 -3.02
CA PHE A 130 -3.93 3.02 -4.07
C PHE A 130 -2.48 2.51 -4.18
N GLY A 131 -1.85 2.79 -5.31
CA GLY A 131 -0.44 2.44 -5.52
C GLY A 131 -0.17 0.94 -5.65
N ARG A 132 1.03 0.52 -5.24
CA ARG A 132 1.53 -0.86 -5.38
C ARG A 132 1.37 -1.71 -4.14
N THR A 133 0.83 -1.17 -3.06
CA THR A 133 0.71 -1.86 -1.77
C THR A 133 -0.71 -1.72 -1.24
N ARG A 134 -1.30 -2.84 -0.86
CA ARG A 134 -2.57 -2.94 -0.14
C ARG A 134 -2.23 -3.16 1.33
N LYS A 135 -2.24 -2.10 2.13
CA LYS A 135 -1.82 -2.17 3.55
C LYS A 135 -3.01 -2.12 4.49
N VAL A 136 -3.00 -3.02 5.47
CA VAL A 136 -3.94 -3.05 6.60
C VAL A 136 -3.17 -3.12 7.92
N LEU A 137 -3.79 -2.65 8.99
CA LEU A 137 -3.27 -2.76 10.36
C LEU A 137 -4.18 -3.71 11.13
N LEU A 138 -3.58 -4.67 11.82
CA LEU A 138 -4.29 -5.66 12.62
C LEU A 138 -3.80 -5.60 14.06
N THR A 139 -4.75 -5.61 14.99
CA THR A 139 -4.51 -5.88 16.42
C THR A 139 -5.44 -7.00 16.84
N GLY A 140 -4.92 -8.07 17.41
CA GLY A 140 -5.71 -9.26 17.70
C GLY A 140 -5.54 -10.35 16.66
N GLU A 141 -6.59 -11.09 16.34
CA GLU A 141 -6.53 -12.25 15.46
C GLU A 141 -7.49 -12.12 14.29
N ALA A 142 -6.98 -12.46 13.10
CA ALA A 142 -7.77 -12.52 11.89
C ALA A 142 -7.31 -13.67 10.97
N PHE A 143 -8.28 -14.37 10.40
CA PHE A 143 -8.09 -15.22 9.24
C PHE A 143 -8.33 -14.41 7.97
N LEU A 144 -7.38 -14.44 7.03
CA LEU A 144 -7.41 -13.67 5.80
C LEU A 144 -7.37 -14.61 4.59
N ASP A 145 -8.34 -14.42 3.69
CA ASP A 145 -8.34 -14.98 2.33
C ASP A 145 -8.09 -13.83 1.35
N VAL A 146 -6.82 -13.60 1.05
CA VAL A 146 -6.38 -12.43 0.29
C VAL A 146 -6.61 -12.61 -1.19
N ALA A 147 -7.31 -11.66 -1.81
CA ALA A 147 -7.53 -11.62 -3.25
C ALA A 147 -6.21 -11.62 -4.03
N LYS A 148 -6.08 -12.53 -5.02
CA LYS A 148 -4.87 -12.71 -5.83
C LYS A 148 -4.60 -11.47 -6.67
N ASP A 149 -3.45 -10.84 -6.45
CA ASP A 149 -2.95 -9.71 -7.25
C ASP A 149 -1.42 -9.73 -7.28
N ALA A 150 -0.87 -10.22 -8.38
CA ALA A 150 0.59 -10.34 -8.58
C ALA A 150 1.29 -8.96 -8.74
N ARG A 151 0.53 -7.89 -9.01
CA ARG A 151 1.10 -6.55 -9.24
C ARG A 151 1.15 -5.72 -7.97
N ARG A 152 0.27 -5.99 -7.01
CA ARG A 152 0.16 -5.23 -5.76
C ARG A 152 0.26 -6.19 -4.58
N LYS A 153 1.33 -6.02 -3.81
CA LYS A 153 1.48 -6.77 -2.56
C LYS A 153 0.41 -6.37 -1.54
N PHE A 154 -0.05 -7.34 -0.75
CA PHE A 154 -0.88 -7.11 0.42
C PHE A 154 -0.01 -7.20 1.66
N VAL A 155 -0.11 -6.23 2.56
CA VAL A 155 0.71 -6.15 3.76
C VAL A 155 -0.18 -6.04 4.99
N VAL A 156 -0.07 -7.00 5.89
CA VAL A 156 -0.68 -6.94 7.23
C VAL A 156 0.40 -6.50 8.21
N SER A 157 0.21 -5.33 8.84
CA SER A 157 1.05 -4.89 9.96
C SER A 157 0.36 -5.28 11.27
N ALA A 158 0.97 -6.18 12.02
CA ALA A 158 0.45 -6.70 13.28
C ALA A 158 1.58 -6.77 14.32
N GLY A 159 1.41 -6.11 15.48
CA GLY A 159 2.48 -5.99 16.47
C GLY A 159 3.78 -5.48 15.86
N ASP A 160 4.87 -6.21 15.99
CA ASP A 160 6.16 -5.90 15.39
C ASP A 160 6.38 -6.56 14.02
N MET A 161 5.37 -7.26 13.50
CA MET A 161 5.44 -7.99 12.24
C MET A 161 4.83 -7.21 11.08
N ASP A 162 5.47 -7.27 9.93
CA ASP A 162 4.87 -6.95 8.63
C ASP A 162 4.81 -8.23 7.79
N ILE A 163 3.60 -8.69 7.48
CA ILE A 163 3.31 -9.92 6.74
C ILE A 163 2.94 -9.52 5.31
N THR A 164 3.77 -9.92 4.33
CA THR A 164 3.62 -9.60 2.91
C THR A 164 3.17 -10.82 2.11
N VAL A 165 2.09 -10.65 1.33
CA VAL A 165 1.51 -11.72 0.50
C VAL A 165 1.01 -11.17 -0.85
N HIS A 166 0.70 -12.07 -1.81
CA HIS A 166 0.17 -11.71 -3.14
C HIS A 166 -1.17 -12.38 -3.50
N GLY A 167 -1.71 -13.20 -2.62
CA GLY A 167 -2.93 -13.98 -2.82
C GLY A 167 -2.81 -15.28 -2.04
N THR A 168 -3.15 -15.24 -0.77
CA THR A 168 -2.71 -16.19 0.25
C THR A 168 -3.80 -16.35 1.27
N ARG A 169 -3.98 -17.57 1.77
CA ARG A 169 -4.88 -17.87 2.89
C ARG A 169 -4.05 -18.17 4.12
N PHE A 170 -4.19 -17.36 5.16
CA PHE A 170 -3.37 -17.42 6.36
C PHE A 170 -4.09 -16.83 7.58
N ASN A 171 -3.65 -17.23 8.75
CA ASN A 171 -4.10 -16.67 10.04
C ASN A 171 -2.98 -15.86 10.67
N VAL A 172 -3.34 -14.76 11.31
CA VAL A 172 -2.42 -13.93 12.10
C VAL A 172 -3.04 -13.70 13.46
N SER A 173 -2.29 -13.99 14.50
CA SER A 173 -2.66 -13.69 15.90
C SER A 173 -1.58 -12.81 16.52
N SER A 174 -1.93 -11.56 16.87
CA SER A 174 -1.04 -10.58 17.49
C SER A 174 -1.81 -9.72 18.50
N PHE A 175 -1.93 -10.24 19.71
CA PHE A 175 -2.56 -9.52 20.82
C PHE A 175 -1.49 -8.80 21.65
N PRO A 176 -1.69 -7.52 22.02
CA PRO A 176 -0.71 -6.78 22.83
C PRO A 176 -0.36 -7.44 24.16
N GLY A 177 -1.34 -8.13 24.77
CA GLY A 177 -1.17 -8.80 26.07
C GLY A 177 -0.55 -10.19 26.00
N ASN A 178 -0.39 -10.79 24.82
CA ASN A 178 0.25 -12.09 24.65
C ASN A 178 1.76 -11.92 24.50
N GLU A 179 2.55 -12.87 24.98
CA GLU A 179 4.01 -12.86 24.82
C GLU A 179 4.44 -13.26 23.41
N GLU A 180 3.64 -14.07 22.73
CA GLU A 180 3.93 -14.58 21.38
C GLU A 180 2.94 -14.00 20.36
N ASP A 181 3.45 -13.68 19.17
CA ASP A 181 2.64 -13.46 17.97
C ASP A 181 2.76 -14.70 17.06
N GLU A 182 1.71 -15.01 16.31
CA GLU A 182 1.64 -16.21 15.48
C GLU A 182 1.19 -15.89 14.06
N VAL A 183 1.82 -16.56 13.08
CA VAL A 183 1.40 -16.55 11.67
C VAL A 183 1.33 -17.99 11.18
N ALA A 184 0.17 -18.44 10.71
CA ALA A 184 -0.05 -19.77 10.16
C ALA A 184 -0.45 -19.67 8.69
N LEU A 185 0.28 -20.36 7.80
CA LEU A 185 0.05 -20.35 6.36
C LEU A 185 -0.70 -21.59 5.89
N LEU A 186 -1.89 -21.38 5.28
CA LEU A 186 -2.72 -22.46 4.75
C LEU A 186 -2.51 -22.67 3.24
N GLU A 187 -2.50 -21.59 2.44
CA GLU A 187 -2.34 -21.63 0.99
C GLU A 187 -1.54 -20.44 0.50
N GLY A 188 -0.66 -20.62 -0.48
CA GLY A 188 0.13 -19.57 -1.12
C GLY A 188 1.52 -19.41 -0.52
N SER A 189 1.97 -18.19 -0.28
CA SER A 189 3.26 -17.87 0.31
C SER A 189 3.19 -16.63 1.19
N VAL A 190 3.95 -16.64 2.26
CA VAL A 190 4.08 -15.52 3.21
C VAL A 190 5.55 -15.13 3.33
N GLU A 191 5.83 -13.84 3.23
CA GLU A 191 7.06 -13.23 3.69
C GLU A 191 6.75 -12.42 4.95
N MET A 192 7.29 -12.84 6.10
CA MET A 192 7.17 -12.15 7.37
C MET A 192 8.47 -11.43 7.67
N SER A 193 8.42 -10.14 7.94
CA SER A 193 9.55 -9.32 8.39
C SER A 193 9.26 -8.71 9.75
N LEU A 194 10.31 -8.58 10.58
CA LEU A 194 10.21 -7.97 11.91
C LEU A 194 10.71 -6.52 11.85
N ARG A 195 9.88 -5.60 12.31
CA ARG A 195 10.23 -4.18 12.33
C ARG A 195 11.42 -3.93 13.27
N GLY A 196 12.41 -3.17 12.78
CA GLY A 196 13.63 -2.89 13.54
C GLY A 196 14.65 -4.03 13.58
N ARG A 197 14.36 -5.18 12.96
CA ARG A 197 15.29 -6.30 12.81
C ARG A 197 15.50 -6.60 11.33
N GLY A 198 16.72 -6.90 10.92
CA GLY A 198 17.01 -7.30 9.54
C GLY A 198 16.60 -8.75 9.27
N GLY A 199 16.22 -9.01 8.01
CA GLY A 199 15.86 -10.35 7.53
C GLY A 199 14.36 -10.57 7.44
N SER A 200 14.01 -11.58 6.64
CA SER A 200 12.62 -12.03 6.45
C SER A 200 12.54 -13.54 6.69
N VAL A 201 11.42 -14.00 7.19
CA VAL A 201 11.05 -15.40 7.35
C VAL A 201 10.02 -15.74 6.28
N PHE A 202 10.30 -16.75 5.46
CA PHE A 202 9.37 -17.23 4.44
C PHE A 202 8.65 -18.48 4.94
N LEU A 203 7.32 -18.51 4.77
CA LEU A 203 6.50 -19.65 5.14
C LEU A 203 5.98 -20.34 3.88
N SER A 204 5.90 -21.68 3.97
CA SER A 204 5.23 -22.56 3.03
C SER A 204 3.90 -23.06 3.61
N PRO A 205 2.92 -23.50 2.79
CA PRO A 205 1.67 -24.05 3.28
C PRO A 205 1.89 -25.19 4.29
N GLY A 206 1.15 -25.13 5.40
CA GLY A 206 1.30 -26.05 6.55
C GLY A 206 2.39 -25.66 7.54
N GLU A 207 3.00 -24.48 7.37
CA GLU A 207 3.93 -23.93 8.35
C GLU A 207 3.27 -22.85 9.21
N LEU A 208 3.62 -22.88 10.49
CA LEU A 208 3.26 -21.91 11.51
C LEU A 208 4.54 -21.35 12.12
N VAL A 209 4.58 -20.05 12.29
CA VAL A 209 5.69 -19.34 12.94
C VAL A 209 5.16 -18.63 14.17
N LYS A 210 5.84 -18.84 15.31
CA LYS A 210 5.65 -18.08 16.54
C LYS A 210 6.82 -17.14 16.73
N TYR A 211 6.51 -15.89 17.04
CA TYR A 211 7.47 -14.85 17.37
C TYR A 211 7.32 -14.46 18.82
N ASP A 212 8.32 -14.76 19.63
CA ASP A 212 8.40 -14.33 21.02
C ASP A 212 8.86 -12.88 21.09
N LYS A 213 8.00 -12.01 21.63
CA LYS A 213 8.22 -10.55 21.67
C LYS A 213 9.35 -10.16 22.64
N GLN A 214 9.55 -10.94 23.70
CA GLN A 214 10.52 -10.63 24.74
C GLN A 214 11.93 -11.04 24.30
N SER A 215 12.13 -12.30 23.90
CA SER A 215 13.42 -12.81 23.44
C SER A 215 13.73 -12.41 22.00
N GLY A 216 12.70 -12.15 21.21
CA GLY A 216 12.79 -11.92 19.77
C GLY A 216 13.12 -13.17 18.96
N THR A 217 12.92 -14.34 19.51
CA THR A 217 13.13 -15.62 18.84
C THR A 217 11.95 -15.96 17.95
N VAL A 218 12.24 -16.67 16.87
CA VAL A 218 11.27 -17.16 15.89
C VAL A 218 11.31 -18.68 15.93
N GLU A 219 10.18 -19.30 16.30
CA GLU A 219 10.00 -20.74 16.27
C GLU A 219 9.13 -21.13 15.08
N ARG A 220 9.52 -22.20 14.35
CA ARG A 220 8.76 -22.73 13.22
C ARG A 220 8.20 -24.10 13.55
N ARG A 221 6.95 -24.34 13.17
CA ARG A 221 6.23 -25.60 13.35
C ARG A 221 5.46 -25.97 12.11
N SER A 222 5.06 -27.24 11.99
CA SER A 222 4.18 -27.71 10.93
C SER A 222 2.82 -28.11 11.49
N PHE A 223 1.77 -27.94 10.68
CA PHE A 223 0.40 -28.31 11.00
C PHE A 223 -0.36 -28.85 9.78
N ALA A 224 -1.48 -29.56 10.02
CA ALA A 224 -2.37 -30.04 8.97
C ALA A 224 -3.33 -28.91 8.54
N THR A 225 -3.15 -28.38 7.34
CA THR A 225 -3.88 -27.18 6.85
C THR A 225 -5.39 -27.35 6.82
N ASN A 226 -5.90 -28.50 6.36
CA ASN A 226 -7.34 -28.75 6.26
C ASN A 226 -8.01 -28.73 7.64
N TYR A 227 -7.41 -29.39 8.62
CA TYR A 227 -7.94 -29.43 9.97
C TYR A 227 -7.90 -28.06 10.64
N TYR A 228 -6.81 -27.31 10.47
CA TYR A 228 -6.68 -25.96 11.01
C TYR A 228 -7.75 -25.01 10.43
N GLU A 229 -8.00 -25.13 9.11
CA GLU A 229 -9.03 -24.33 8.45
C GLU A 229 -10.44 -24.65 8.95
N ASP A 230 -10.75 -25.94 9.15
CA ASP A 230 -12.04 -26.37 9.68
C ASP A 230 -12.28 -25.79 11.08
N VAL A 231 -11.24 -25.80 11.94
CA VAL A 231 -11.30 -25.17 13.27
C VAL A 231 -11.62 -23.68 13.16
N LEU A 232 -10.91 -22.94 12.32
CA LEU A 232 -11.13 -21.49 12.16
C LEU A 232 -12.53 -21.18 11.63
N ARG A 233 -12.99 -21.92 10.60
CA ARG A 233 -14.33 -21.74 9.99
C ARG A 233 -15.45 -22.05 10.99
N ALA A 234 -15.29 -23.06 11.80
CA ALA A 234 -16.25 -23.39 12.86
C ALA A 234 -16.27 -22.38 14.02
N GLY A 235 -15.39 -21.38 14.02
CA GLY A 235 -15.23 -20.47 15.15
C GLY A 235 -14.57 -21.12 16.37
N GLY A 236 -13.94 -22.28 16.17
CA GLY A 236 -13.26 -23.07 17.19
C GLY A 236 -11.96 -22.45 17.70
N LEU A 237 -11.30 -23.18 18.59
CA LEU A 237 -10.03 -22.80 19.19
C LEU A 237 -8.97 -23.85 18.85
N GLN A 238 -7.80 -23.40 18.43
CA GLN A 238 -6.64 -24.22 18.14
C GLN A 238 -5.47 -23.76 18.97
N PHE A 239 -4.90 -24.64 19.77
CA PHE A 239 -3.72 -24.38 20.60
C PHE A 239 -2.57 -25.27 20.16
N ASN A 240 -1.51 -24.65 19.62
CA ASN A 240 -0.33 -25.33 19.08
C ASN A 240 0.88 -25.06 19.98
N ASN A 241 1.07 -25.88 21.02
CA ASN A 241 2.09 -25.62 22.03
C ASN A 241 1.94 -24.23 22.65
N GLU A 242 0.71 -23.91 23.04
CA GLU A 242 0.35 -22.61 23.59
C GLU A 242 0.53 -22.59 25.11
N ARG A 243 1.00 -21.49 25.67
CA ARG A 243 1.12 -21.31 27.12
C ARG A 243 -0.27 -21.23 27.75
N LEU A 244 -0.43 -21.80 28.96
CA LEU A 244 -1.72 -21.75 29.64
C LEU A 244 -2.18 -20.32 29.91
N ALA A 245 -1.26 -19.37 30.13
CA ALA A 245 -1.59 -17.95 30.25
C ALA A 245 -2.26 -17.39 28.98
N ASP A 246 -1.73 -17.71 27.80
CA ASP A 246 -2.27 -17.24 26.52
C ASP A 246 -3.58 -17.97 26.15
N ILE A 247 -3.70 -19.26 26.53
CA ILE A 247 -4.95 -20.01 26.45
C ILE A 247 -6.02 -19.35 27.34
N ALA A 248 -5.70 -19.03 28.61
CA ALA A 248 -6.63 -18.35 29.51
C ALA A 248 -7.10 -17.00 28.96
N ALA A 249 -6.18 -16.23 28.38
CA ALA A 249 -6.52 -14.98 27.70
C ALA A 249 -7.43 -15.21 26.47
N SER A 250 -7.18 -16.28 25.68
CA SER A 250 -8.02 -16.66 24.55
C SER A 250 -9.43 -17.08 25.00
N LEU A 251 -9.54 -17.89 26.03
CA LEU A 251 -10.82 -18.28 26.63
C LEU A 251 -11.58 -17.06 27.20
N THR A 252 -10.87 -16.12 27.82
CA THR A 252 -11.46 -14.85 28.27
C THR A 252 -12.08 -14.09 27.10
N ARG A 253 -11.39 -13.96 25.99
CA ARG A 253 -11.90 -13.29 24.78
C ARG A 253 -13.08 -14.03 24.17
N GLN A 254 -13.00 -15.35 24.09
CA GLN A 254 -14.00 -16.18 23.42
C GLN A 254 -15.31 -16.29 24.22
N PHE A 255 -15.23 -16.40 25.56
CA PHE A 255 -16.39 -16.66 26.40
C PHE A 255 -16.85 -15.46 27.25
N ASN A 256 -16.16 -14.33 27.17
CA ASN A 256 -16.42 -13.13 27.98
C ASN A 256 -16.44 -13.44 29.51
N VAL A 257 -15.54 -14.30 29.93
CA VAL A 257 -15.37 -14.71 31.35
C VAL A 257 -13.90 -14.55 31.69
N ASN A 258 -13.59 -13.84 32.76
CA ASN A 258 -12.20 -13.63 33.17
C ASN A 258 -11.57 -14.93 33.67
N VAL A 259 -10.62 -15.49 32.93
CA VAL A 259 -9.84 -16.68 33.29
C VAL A 259 -8.43 -16.24 33.67
N VAL A 260 -8.02 -16.53 34.92
CA VAL A 260 -6.75 -16.09 35.48
C VAL A 260 -5.93 -17.28 35.91
N VAL A 261 -4.68 -17.37 35.47
CA VAL A 261 -3.72 -18.37 35.99
C VAL A 261 -2.96 -17.75 37.14
N ALA A 262 -3.13 -18.31 38.33
CA ALA A 262 -2.60 -17.73 39.56
C ALA A 262 -1.10 -17.99 39.79
N ASP A 263 -0.59 -19.09 39.23
CA ASP A 263 0.78 -19.55 39.43
C ASP A 263 1.61 -19.32 38.14
N GLU A 264 2.75 -18.65 38.22
CA GLU A 264 3.62 -18.38 37.10
C GLU A 264 4.17 -19.65 36.43
N SER A 265 4.52 -20.66 37.23
CA SER A 265 4.95 -21.97 36.74
C SER A 265 3.85 -22.69 35.95
N LEU A 266 2.60 -22.56 36.38
CA LEU A 266 1.44 -23.08 35.65
C LEU A 266 1.15 -22.28 34.42
N ALA A 267 1.27 -20.96 34.49
CA ALA A 267 1.08 -20.04 33.35
C ALA A 267 1.99 -20.35 32.16
N SER A 268 3.20 -20.84 32.43
CA SER A 268 4.22 -21.20 31.44
C SER A 268 4.05 -22.62 30.87
N GLU A 269 3.16 -23.46 31.45
CA GLU A 269 2.88 -24.80 30.92
C GLU A 269 2.24 -24.70 29.50
N ARG A 270 2.64 -25.63 28.62
CA ARG A 270 2.25 -25.57 27.18
C ARG A 270 1.34 -26.73 26.82
N TYR A 271 0.29 -26.42 26.06
CA TYR A 271 -0.75 -27.36 25.67
C TYR A 271 -0.93 -27.45 24.16
N PHE A 272 -1.29 -28.64 23.69
CA PHE A 272 -1.80 -28.90 22.35
C PHE A 272 -3.26 -29.32 22.47
N ALA A 273 -4.17 -28.58 21.91
CA ALA A 273 -5.59 -28.89 21.95
C ALA A 273 -6.33 -28.24 20.77
N SER A 274 -7.44 -28.87 20.37
CA SER A 274 -8.36 -28.34 19.37
C SER A 274 -9.80 -28.54 19.80
N PHE A 275 -10.60 -27.49 19.63
CA PHE A 275 -12.01 -27.46 20.01
C PHE A 275 -12.81 -26.93 18.81
N ILE A 276 -13.58 -27.81 18.16
CA ILE A 276 -14.23 -27.52 16.85
C ILE A 276 -15.74 -27.72 16.87
N ASN A 277 -16.26 -28.36 17.93
CA ASN A 277 -17.68 -28.77 17.98
C ASN A 277 -18.55 -27.81 18.82
N GLY A 278 -18.05 -26.60 19.10
CA GLY A 278 -18.73 -25.63 19.92
C GLY A 278 -18.68 -25.97 21.42
N GLU A 279 -17.58 -26.60 21.85
CA GLU A 279 -17.35 -26.95 23.24
C GLU A 279 -17.51 -25.73 24.15
N GLY A 280 -18.19 -25.90 25.28
CA GLY A 280 -18.34 -24.87 26.30
C GLY A 280 -17.05 -24.65 27.10
N LEU A 281 -16.97 -23.50 27.80
CA LEU A 281 -15.79 -23.16 28.61
C LEU A 281 -15.44 -24.24 29.63
N ASP A 282 -16.44 -24.85 30.26
CA ASP A 282 -16.24 -25.90 31.30
C ASP A 282 -15.67 -27.18 30.67
N ASP A 283 -16.15 -27.55 29.47
CA ASP A 283 -15.65 -28.71 28.73
C ASP A 283 -14.19 -28.50 28.28
N ILE A 284 -13.87 -27.30 27.82
CA ILE A 284 -12.51 -26.93 27.44
C ILE A 284 -11.56 -26.99 28.62
N LEU A 285 -11.96 -26.38 29.77
CA LEU A 285 -11.14 -26.40 30.97
C LEU A 285 -10.97 -27.80 31.52
N ALA A 286 -12.02 -28.64 31.48
CA ALA A 286 -11.94 -30.05 31.88
C ALA A 286 -10.98 -30.84 30.97
N ALA A 287 -11.04 -30.63 29.63
CA ALA A 287 -10.15 -31.28 28.68
C ALA A 287 -8.69 -30.87 28.90
N LEU A 288 -8.41 -29.59 29.12
CA LEU A 288 -7.07 -29.09 29.41
C LEU A 288 -6.53 -29.64 30.76
N ASN A 289 -7.41 -29.97 31.69
CA ASN A 289 -7.08 -30.49 33.02
C ASN A 289 -7.25 -32.02 33.14
N THR A 290 -7.22 -32.76 32.05
CA THR A 290 -7.45 -34.24 32.05
C THR A 290 -6.50 -34.99 32.97
N GLY A 291 -5.30 -34.47 33.25
CA GLY A 291 -4.34 -35.05 34.20
C GLY A 291 -4.45 -34.53 35.64
N GLY A 292 -5.38 -33.63 35.92
CA GLY A 292 -5.50 -33.00 37.25
C GLY A 292 -4.33 -32.08 37.61
N HIS A 293 -3.71 -31.46 36.58
CA HIS A 293 -2.52 -30.64 36.72
C HIS A 293 -2.78 -29.31 37.45
N PHE A 294 -4.06 -28.85 37.48
CA PHE A 294 -4.44 -27.62 38.15
C PHE A 294 -5.85 -27.73 38.77
N ARG A 295 -6.12 -26.86 39.72
CA ARG A 295 -7.45 -26.69 40.31
C ARG A 295 -8.19 -25.55 39.60
N ILE A 296 -9.51 -25.75 39.42
CA ILE A 296 -10.39 -24.74 38.81
C ILE A 296 -11.28 -24.19 39.93
N ASN A 297 -11.11 -22.92 40.26
CA ASN A 297 -11.92 -22.24 41.28
C ASN A 297 -12.70 -21.09 40.64
N LYS A 298 -14.04 -21.20 40.68
CA LYS A 298 -14.94 -20.17 40.14
C LYS A 298 -15.41 -19.26 41.27
N LYS A 299 -15.09 -17.97 41.17
CA LYS A 299 -15.47 -16.97 42.18
C LYS A 299 -15.85 -15.66 41.50
N ASN A 300 -17.07 -15.16 41.70
CA ASN A 300 -17.53 -13.85 41.24
C ASN A 300 -17.25 -13.58 39.74
N SER A 301 -17.64 -14.46 38.84
CA SER A 301 -17.41 -14.37 37.41
C SER A 301 -15.93 -14.39 36.96
N ILE A 302 -15.02 -14.77 37.87
CA ILE A 302 -13.61 -15.03 37.60
C ILE A 302 -13.33 -16.52 37.81
N ILE A 303 -12.61 -17.11 36.89
CA ILE A 303 -12.13 -18.48 36.98
C ILE A 303 -10.64 -18.45 37.28
N TYR A 304 -10.24 -18.97 38.42
CA TYR A 304 -8.84 -19.10 38.82
C TYR A 304 -8.34 -20.51 38.53
N LEU A 305 -7.22 -20.59 37.81
CA LEU A 305 -6.46 -21.81 37.59
C LEU A 305 -5.24 -21.76 38.52
N SER A 306 -5.10 -22.71 39.40
CA SER A 306 -4.00 -22.78 40.40
C SER A 306 -3.50 -24.20 40.57
N LYS A 307 -2.28 -24.38 41.03
CA LYS A 307 -1.73 -25.70 41.41
C LYS A 307 -2.40 -26.33 42.63
#